data_89b1bb5b53cfedfe1a584dc96ed4a15b
#
_entry.id   89b1bb5b53cfedfe1a584dc96ed4a15b
#
_cell.length_a   1.000
_cell.length_b   1.000
_cell.length_c   1.000
_cell.angle_alpha   90.00
_cell.angle_beta   90.00
_cell.angle_gamma   90.00
#
_symmetry.space_group_name_H-M   'P 1'
#
loop_
_entity.id
_entity.type
_entity.pdbx_description
1 polymer ?
#
loop_
_entity_poly.entity_id
_entity_poly.type
_entity_poly.pdbx_seq_one_letter_code
_entity_poly.pdbx_strand_id
1 'polypeptide(L)'
;MESTSGSKEIIDQYENDHFSFQLIEFDDKIILNVMINGIVDTTLDIPMPTQSHINDPLQDEQSLGVEPVVLLGDPHNIKIQVVASQIGKVVQLSRRPRNIILSIASRYFGKGDVTQDGDFEKVMFVVQHVKELLS
;
A
#
# COMPACT_ATOMS: atom_id res chain seq x y z
N MET A 1 4.37 -4.77 -27.71
CA MET A 1 3.32 -3.83 -27.35
C MET A 1 3.47 -3.38 -25.91
N GLU A 2 3.39 -2.13 -25.71
CA GLU A 2 3.64 -1.51 -24.42
C GLU A 2 2.39 -1.55 -23.54
N SER A 3 2.49 -2.08 -22.35
CA SER A 3 1.36 -2.18 -21.46
C SER A 3 1.39 -1.14 -20.34
N THR A 4 2.46 -0.36 -20.26
CA THR A 4 2.56 0.67 -19.23
C THR A 4 1.70 1.85 -19.60
N SER A 5 0.78 2.22 -18.72
CA SER A 5 -0.08 3.38 -18.96
C SER A 5 0.47 4.66 -18.37
N GLY A 6 1.52 4.57 -17.55
CA GLY A 6 2.17 5.76 -17.04
C GLY A 6 2.95 5.51 -15.78
N SER A 7 3.71 6.50 -15.40
CA SER A 7 4.43 6.49 -14.13
C SER A 7 4.38 7.88 -13.52
N LYS A 8 4.35 7.93 -12.20
CA LYS A 8 4.29 9.16 -11.43
C LYS A 8 5.21 9.03 -10.23
N GLU A 9 5.69 10.16 -9.75
CA GLU A 9 6.53 10.17 -8.56
C GLU A 9 6.23 11.41 -7.73
N ILE A 10 6.20 11.23 -6.41
CA ILE A 10 6.11 12.34 -5.45
C ILE A 10 7.28 12.18 -4.49
N ILE A 11 7.98 13.29 -4.25
CA ILE A 11 9.06 13.34 -3.26
C ILE A 11 8.62 14.32 -2.20
N ASP A 12 8.69 13.91 -0.94
CA ASP A 12 8.27 14.77 0.16
C ASP A 12 9.07 14.41 1.41
N GLN A 13 8.90 15.19 2.44
CA GLN A 13 9.58 14.98 3.71
C GLN A 13 8.56 15.09 4.83
N TYR A 14 8.64 14.18 5.79
CA TYR A 14 7.83 14.23 6.99
C TYR A 14 8.77 14.18 8.19
N GLU A 15 8.76 15.24 8.99
CA GLU A 15 9.73 15.43 10.06
C GLU A 15 11.14 15.34 9.47
N ASN A 16 11.95 14.39 9.88
CA ASN A 16 13.32 14.25 9.41
C ASN A 16 13.50 13.13 8.38
N ASP A 17 12.39 12.55 7.92
CA ASP A 17 12.45 11.41 7.01
C ASP A 17 12.08 11.82 5.59
N HIS A 18 12.85 11.33 4.62
CA HIS A 18 12.67 11.66 3.22
C HIS A 18 11.94 10.53 2.52
N PHE A 19 10.84 10.86 1.84
CA PHE A 19 9.97 9.90 1.18
C PHE A 19 10.04 10.05 -0.32
N SER A 20 10.05 8.93 -1.03
CA SER A 20 9.84 8.88 -2.46
C SER A 20 8.72 7.89 -2.73
N PHE A 21 7.66 8.38 -3.37
CA PHE A 21 6.51 7.56 -3.74
C PHE A 21 6.51 7.43 -5.26
N GLN A 22 6.56 6.20 -5.75
CA GLN A 22 6.59 5.94 -7.18
C GLN A 22 5.43 5.02 -7.55
N LEU A 23 4.68 5.40 -8.58
CA LEU A 23 3.58 4.61 -9.08
C LEU A 23 3.84 4.28 -10.53
N ILE A 24 3.80 3.00 -10.88
CA ILE A 24 3.89 2.54 -12.26
C ILE A 24 2.61 1.80 -12.56
N GLU A 25 1.89 2.25 -13.59
CA GLU A 25 0.58 1.71 -13.91
C GLU A 25 0.63 0.80 -15.13
N PHE A 26 0.09 -0.40 -14.96
CA PHE A 26 -0.16 -1.35 -16.04
C PHE A 26 -1.67 -1.57 -16.12
N ASP A 27 -2.11 -2.25 -17.17
CA ASP A 27 -3.55 -2.49 -17.36
C ASP A 27 -4.14 -3.35 -16.24
N ASP A 28 -3.40 -4.34 -15.77
CA ASP A 28 -3.92 -5.34 -14.83
C ASP A 28 -3.40 -5.17 -13.41
N LYS A 29 -2.45 -4.29 -13.19
CA LYS A 29 -1.86 -4.10 -11.87
C LYS A 29 -1.16 -2.76 -11.78
N ILE A 30 -0.81 -2.38 -10.57
CA ILE A 30 0.07 -1.24 -10.35
C ILE A 30 1.25 -1.68 -9.49
N ILE A 31 2.37 -1.02 -9.70
CA ILE A 31 3.55 -1.18 -8.87
C ILE A 31 3.72 0.11 -8.10
N LEU A 32 3.74 -0.01 -6.79
CA LEU A 32 3.85 1.13 -5.90
C LEU A 32 5.09 0.95 -5.02
N ASN A 33 5.99 1.90 -5.09
CA ASN A 33 7.21 1.90 -4.28
C ASN A 33 7.18 3.06 -3.31
N VAL A 34 7.35 2.76 -2.03
CA VAL A 34 7.42 3.77 -0.98
C VAL A 34 8.79 3.64 -0.33
N MET A 35 9.72 4.44 -0.80
CA MET A 35 11.07 4.45 -0.24
C MET A 35 11.17 5.51 0.84
N ILE A 36 11.76 5.15 1.94
CA ILE A 36 11.94 6.06 3.06
C ILE A 36 13.42 6.10 3.40
N ASN A 37 14.01 7.28 3.26
CA ASN A 37 15.45 7.48 3.42
C ASN A 37 16.25 6.55 2.50
N GLY A 38 15.73 6.34 1.29
CA GLY A 38 16.38 5.49 0.30
C GLY A 38 16.27 3.99 0.55
N ILE A 39 15.43 3.58 1.50
CA ILE A 39 15.32 2.17 1.91
C ILE A 39 13.99 1.59 1.48
N VAL A 40 14.05 0.36 0.95
CA VAL A 40 12.90 -0.50 0.69
C VAL A 40 13.32 -1.89 1.16
N ASP A 41 12.54 -2.49 2.05
CA ASP A 41 12.92 -3.79 2.64
C ASP A 41 11.81 -4.84 2.61
N THR A 42 10.62 -4.48 2.16
CA THR A 42 9.49 -5.40 2.18
C THR A 42 8.68 -5.25 0.90
N THR A 43 8.30 -6.37 0.32
CA THR A 43 7.45 -6.39 -0.87
C THR A 43 6.22 -7.23 -0.56
N LEU A 44 5.04 -6.69 -0.88
CA LEU A 44 3.78 -7.35 -0.62
C LEU A 44 2.94 -7.39 -1.89
N ASP A 45 2.20 -8.48 -2.03
CA ASP A 45 1.17 -8.63 -3.06
C ASP A 45 -0.16 -8.26 -2.42
N ILE A 46 -0.86 -7.31 -3.00
CA ILE A 46 -2.14 -6.85 -2.47
C ILE A 46 -3.19 -7.08 -3.56
N PRO A 47 -3.82 -8.26 -3.57
CA PRO A 47 -4.85 -8.54 -4.58
C PRO A 47 -6.15 -7.82 -4.25
N MET A 48 -6.85 -7.39 -5.28
CA MET A 48 -8.16 -6.78 -5.10
C MET A 48 -9.22 -7.85 -5.01
N PRO A 49 -10.27 -7.64 -4.20
CA PRO A 49 -11.37 -8.60 -4.11
C PRO A 49 -12.06 -8.77 -5.47
N THR A 50 -12.55 -9.99 -5.73
CA THR A 50 -13.31 -10.25 -6.93
C THR A 50 -14.73 -9.69 -6.80
N GLN A 51 -15.41 -9.57 -7.92
CA GLN A 51 -16.79 -9.09 -7.93
C GLN A 51 -17.71 -9.99 -7.10
N SER A 52 -17.58 -11.30 -7.23
CA SER A 52 -18.39 -12.22 -6.45
C SER A 52 -18.08 -12.13 -4.95
N HIS A 53 -16.86 -11.86 -4.63
CA HIS A 53 -16.44 -11.69 -3.24
C HIS A 53 -17.07 -10.43 -2.65
N ILE A 54 -17.08 -9.35 -3.40
CA ILE A 54 -17.65 -8.09 -2.96
C ILE A 54 -19.14 -8.21 -2.72
N ASN A 55 -19.84 -9.00 -3.52
CA ASN A 55 -21.29 -9.13 -3.47
C ASN A 55 -21.79 -10.25 -2.58
N ASP A 56 -20.91 -10.91 -1.85
CA ASP A 56 -21.30 -11.99 -0.95
C ASP A 56 -22.03 -11.41 0.28
N PRO A 57 -23.33 -11.72 0.45
CA PRO A 57 -24.08 -11.15 1.58
C PRO A 57 -23.64 -11.68 2.93
N LEU A 58 -22.91 -12.79 2.97
CA LEU A 58 -22.37 -13.31 4.21
C LEU A 58 -21.03 -12.67 4.56
N GLN A 59 -20.53 -11.84 3.68
CA GLN A 59 -19.25 -11.17 3.88
C GLN A 59 -19.47 -9.96 4.76
N ASP A 60 -18.72 -9.91 5.85
CA ASP A 60 -18.65 -8.73 6.70
C ASP A 60 -18.01 -7.60 5.92
N GLU A 61 -18.47 -6.35 6.16
CA GLU A 61 -17.84 -5.18 5.54
C GLU A 61 -16.35 -5.14 5.79
N GLN A 62 -15.93 -5.55 6.98
CA GLN A 62 -14.51 -5.56 7.33
C GLN A 62 -13.74 -6.62 6.58
N SER A 63 -14.40 -7.70 6.21
CA SER A 63 -13.75 -8.77 5.46
C SER A 63 -13.75 -8.51 3.96
N LEU A 64 -14.41 -7.44 3.50
CA LEU A 64 -14.22 -6.95 2.14
C LEU A 64 -12.84 -6.32 1.99
N GLY A 65 -12.15 -6.19 3.10
CA GLY A 65 -10.83 -5.61 3.09
C GLY A 65 -9.85 -6.40 2.27
N VAL A 66 -8.78 -5.75 2.00
CA VAL A 66 -7.69 -6.28 1.21
C VAL A 66 -6.77 -7.07 2.12
N GLU A 67 -6.33 -8.25 1.67
CA GLU A 67 -5.44 -9.11 2.45
C GLU A 67 -4.06 -9.15 1.82
N PRO A 68 -3.13 -8.32 2.30
CA PRO A 68 -1.77 -8.32 1.76
C PRO A 68 -1.03 -9.62 2.07
N VAL A 69 -0.21 -10.06 1.13
CA VAL A 69 0.65 -11.22 1.30
C VAL A 69 2.10 -10.77 1.17
N VAL A 70 2.90 -11.06 2.17
CA VAL A 70 4.32 -10.70 2.14
C VAL A 70 5.07 -11.65 1.21
N LEU A 71 5.67 -11.08 0.17
CA LEU A 71 6.49 -11.84 -0.78
C LEU A 71 7.95 -11.80 -0.39
N LEU A 72 8.39 -10.70 0.17
CA LEU A 72 9.78 -10.50 0.57
C LEU A 72 9.77 -9.65 1.84
N GLY A 73 10.41 -10.14 2.89
CA GLY A 73 10.42 -9.47 4.17
C GLY A 73 9.91 -10.36 5.27
N ASP A 74 9.54 -9.77 6.39
CA ASP A 74 9.09 -10.51 7.57
C ASP A 74 7.58 -10.76 7.49
N PRO A 75 7.14 -12.00 7.29
CA PRO A 75 5.70 -12.29 7.19
C PRO A 75 4.96 -12.15 8.52
N HIS A 76 5.68 -11.97 9.61
CA HIS A 76 5.06 -11.79 10.92
C HIS A 76 4.95 -10.33 11.34
N ASN A 77 5.38 -9.40 10.48
CA ASN A 77 5.30 -7.97 10.78
C ASN A 77 3.87 -7.50 10.56
N ILE A 78 3.12 -7.39 11.63
CA ILE A 78 1.70 -7.02 11.57
C ILE A 78 1.54 -5.56 11.17
N LYS A 79 2.40 -4.68 11.65
CA LYS A 79 2.28 -3.25 11.34
C LYS A 79 2.36 -2.97 9.85
N ILE A 80 3.31 -3.59 9.16
CA ILE A 80 3.43 -3.34 7.73
C ILE A 80 2.26 -3.92 6.96
N GLN A 81 1.68 -5.02 7.44
CA GLN A 81 0.49 -5.59 6.82
C GLN A 81 -0.70 -4.65 6.98
N VAL A 82 -0.83 -3.99 8.12
CA VAL A 82 -1.89 -3.01 8.34
C VAL A 82 -1.71 -1.80 7.41
N VAL A 83 -0.49 -1.31 7.30
CA VAL A 83 -0.18 -0.19 6.39
C VAL A 83 -0.54 -0.59 4.95
N ALA A 84 -0.12 -1.77 4.53
CA ALA A 84 -0.42 -2.27 3.18
C ALA A 84 -1.92 -2.42 2.96
N SER A 85 -2.65 -2.88 3.97
CA SER A 85 -4.10 -3.01 3.90
C SER A 85 -4.77 -1.65 3.70
N GLN A 86 -4.30 -0.61 4.38
CA GLN A 86 -4.84 0.74 4.20
C GLN A 86 -4.56 1.27 2.80
N ILE A 87 -3.36 1.02 2.29
CA ILE A 87 -3.03 1.40 0.92
C ILE A 87 -3.94 0.66 -0.06
N GLY A 88 -4.16 -0.63 0.18
CA GLY A 88 -5.04 -1.43 -0.67
C GLY A 88 -6.45 -0.89 -0.70
N LYS A 89 -6.97 -0.41 0.42
CA LYS A 89 -8.31 0.19 0.48
C LYS A 89 -8.39 1.46 -0.36
N VAL A 90 -7.34 2.26 -0.36
CA VAL A 90 -7.29 3.46 -1.19
C VAL A 90 -7.41 3.09 -2.66
N VAL A 91 -6.66 2.08 -3.09
CA VAL A 91 -6.70 1.63 -4.48
C VAL A 91 -8.06 1.02 -4.81
N GLN A 92 -8.63 0.25 -3.89
CA GLN A 92 -9.95 -0.37 -4.07
C GLN A 92 -11.03 0.67 -4.32
N LEU A 93 -10.92 1.82 -3.68
CA LEU A 93 -11.89 2.91 -3.80
C LEU A 93 -11.53 3.90 -4.90
N SER A 94 -10.46 3.66 -5.63
CA SER A 94 -10.03 4.54 -6.71
C SER A 94 -10.86 4.28 -7.97
N ARG A 95 -10.63 5.11 -8.99
CA ARG A 95 -11.36 4.98 -10.26
C ARG A 95 -11.14 3.65 -10.94
N ARG A 96 -9.96 3.09 -10.76
CA ARG A 96 -9.58 1.88 -11.49
C ARG A 96 -8.82 0.95 -10.56
N PRO A 97 -9.55 0.19 -9.73
CA PRO A 97 -8.91 -0.74 -8.80
C PRO A 97 -8.18 -1.84 -9.55
N ARG A 98 -6.95 -2.11 -9.15
CA ARG A 98 -6.11 -3.16 -9.72
C ARG A 98 -5.27 -3.74 -8.60
N ASN A 99 -4.80 -4.96 -8.81
CA ASN A 99 -3.87 -5.59 -7.88
C ASN A 99 -2.61 -4.73 -7.75
N ILE A 100 -1.98 -4.79 -6.59
CA ILE A 100 -0.83 -3.96 -6.27
C ILE A 100 0.36 -4.84 -5.93
N ILE A 101 1.52 -4.48 -6.45
CA ILE A 101 2.79 -4.95 -5.92
C ILE A 101 3.39 -3.77 -5.18
N LEU A 102 3.42 -3.86 -3.86
CA LEU A 102 3.89 -2.78 -3.01
C LEU A 102 5.27 -3.09 -2.46
N SER A 103 6.22 -2.20 -2.66
CA SER A 103 7.51 -2.27 -1.99
C SER A 103 7.64 -1.07 -1.07
N ILE A 104 7.98 -1.32 0.19
CA ILE A 104 7.92 -0.28 1.21
C ILE A 104 9.01 -0.52 2.27
N ALA A 105 9.40 0.56 2.93
CA ALA A 105 10.34 0.49 4.04
C ALA A 105 9.59 0.20 5.32
N SER A 106 9.58 -1.06 5.74
CA SER A 106 8.83 -1.48 6.93
C SER A 106 9.41 -0.94 8.23
N ARG A 107 10.72 -0.70 8.25
CA ARG A 107 11.39 -0.22 9.47
C ARG A 107 10.82 1.07 10.00
N TYR A 108 10.34 1.91 9.10
CA TYR A 108 9.78 3.20 9.48
C TYR A 108 8.57 3.04 10.41
N PHE A 109 7.80 1.98 10.21
CA PHE A 109 6.57 1.74 10.98
C PHE A 109 6.81 0.87 12.21
N GLY A 110 7.94 0.18 12.26
CA GLY A 110 8.26 -0.70 13.38
C GLY A 110 7.67 -2.10 13.22
N LYS A 111 7.79 -2.87 14.27
CA LYS A 111 7.29 -4.25 14.32
C LYS A 111 6.35 -4.39 15.51
N GLY A 112 5.64 -5.52 15.52
CA GLY A 112 4.80 -5.86 16.66
C GLY A 112 3.35 -5.48 16.44
N ASP A 113 2.58 -5.61 17.50
CA ASP A 113 1.14 -5.38 17.44
C ASP A 113 0.70 -4.22 18.36
N VAL A 114 1.65 -3.54 18.98
CA VAL A 114 1.35 -2.44 19.89
C VAL A 114 1.50 -1.12 19.14
N THR A 115 0.45 -0.32 19.17
CA THR A 115 0.46 1.00 18.55
C THR A 115 1.34 1.94 19.37
N GLN A 116 2.22 2.65 18.68
CA GLN A 116 3.09 3.65 19.28
C GLN A 116 2.58 5.05 18.96
N ASP A 117 3.04 6.02 19.74
CA ASP A 117 2.73 7.43 19.45
C ASP A 117 3.25 7.79 18.08
N GLY A 118 2.39 8.43 17.28
CA GLY A 118 2.77 8.85 15.94
C GLY A 118 2.51 7.81 14.84
N ASP A 119 2.15 6.58 15.21
CA ASP A 119 1.89 5.54 14.22
C ASP A 119 0.77 5.92 13.26
N PHE A 120 -0.31 6.48 13.81
CA PHE A 120 -1.45 6.88 12.97
C PHE A 120 -1.05 7.96 11.99
N GLU A 121 -0.30 8.95 12.45
CA GLU A 121 0.13 10.06 11.59
C GLU A 121 1.05 9.58 10.47
N LYS A 122 1.91 8.62 10.76
CA LYS A 122 2.80 8.03 9.75
C LYS A 122 1.98 7.35 8.65
N VAL A 123 1.00 6.56 9.05
CA VAL A 123 0.16 5.85 8.10
C VAL A 123 -0.64 6.85 7.26
N MET A 124 -1.20 7.87 7.90
CA MET A 124 -1.97 8.88 7.18
C MET A 124 -1.14 9.66 6.18
N PHE A 125 0.10 9.96 6.53
CA PHE A 125 1.01 10.64 5.60
C PHE A 125 1.20 9.81 4.33
N VAL A 126 1.48 8.53 4.50
CA VAL A 126 1.67 7.63 3.36
C VAL A 126 0.39 7.48 2.55
N VAL A 127 -0.73 7.26 3.22
CA VAL A 127 -2.02 7.06 2.56
C VAL A 127 -2.42 8.28 1.73
N GLN A 128 -2.21 9.48 2.27
CA GLN A 128 -2.55 10.70 1.55
C GLN A 128 -1.73 10.86 0.28
N HIS A 129 -0.46 10.50 0.33
CA HIS A 129 0.40 10.60 -0.85
C HIS A 129 0.05 9.56 -1.90
N VAL A 130 -0.37 8.37 -1.47
CA VAL A 130 -0.86 7.35 -2.40
C VAL A 130 -2.14 7.84 -3.09
N LYS A 131 -3.05 8.45 -2.34
CA LYS A 131 -4.26 9.04 -2.93
C LYS A 131 -3.91 10.09 -3.99
N GLU A 132 -2.92 10.90 -3.69
CA GLU A 132 -2.46 11.94 -4.63
C GLU A 132 -1.92 11.33 -5.92
N LEU A 133 -1.16 10.24 -5.81
CA LEU A 133 -0.63 9.55 -6.97
C LEU A 133 -1.73 8.97 -7.84
N LEU A 134 -2.83 8.55 -7.24
CA LEU A 134 -3.92 7.89 -7.94
C LEU A 134 -4.96 8.87 -8.51
N SER A 135 -4.86 10.13 -8.16
CA SER A 135 -5.83 11.12 -8.62
C SER A 135 -5.54 11.64 -10.03
#